data_2521de3cd95415de10e5b047df5dedf0
#
_entry.id   2521de3cd95415de10e5b047df5dedf0
#
_cell.length_a   1.000
_cell.length_b   1.000
_cell.length_c   1.000
_cell.angle_alpha   90.00
_cell.angle_beta   90.00
_cell.angle_gamma   90.00
#
_symmetry.space_group_name_H-M   'P 1'
#
loop_
_entity.id
_entity.type
_entity.pdbx_description
1 polymer ?
#
loop_
_entity_poly.entity_id
_entity_poly.type
_entity_poly.pdbx_seq_one_letter_code
_entity_poly.pdbx_strand_id
1 'polypeptide(L)'
;EHTNSSQNTLNGLLNLTTGGALSRFGLLMLGISPYITASILVQILQKTIPSWKRKAQQAEGRSQIGQYQRLITMLFAFAQSFGLLFNQYMATQLGVILPSQTSEKLVVIFLLIVGSVFTSYLGERIDENGVGQGASVLIAFGILSTIPAQVFKIYKLYPMYKTMNQLNGYWKQVGIITGIFLVMLILSILANKKEYKFPIQSMTNKYRVKAHFFPIKLLASSVMPVIFATAMLTLFSTISTVFNYNWNWVSYTTKQGFAVYVILIFLFSFIYNFIQIDGEEIQEQFNQSGVYFIGHKGTEVSSFLGKQLYKVTWKGAPLLTIIATIAIGIELVAPQQFGLSLTGVSLLIVVGVIQELIHQIKGLTSKHNYKEVF
;
A
#
# COMPACT_ATOMS: atom_id res chain seq x y z
N GLU A 1 3.02 31.93 4.48
CA GLU A 1 4.03 30.83 4.52
C GLU A 1 3.44 29.48 4.94
N HIS A 2 2.37 29.44 5.75
CA HIS A 2 1.73 28.18 6.19
C HIS A 2 0.87 27.50 5.11
N THR A 3 0.46 28.18 4.06
CA THR A 3 -0.37 27.62 2.99
C THR A 3 0.40 26.76 1.98
N ASN A 4 1.68 27.07 1.75
CA ASN A 4 2.49 26.35 0.77
C ASN A 4 2.99 24.96 1.25
N SER A 5 3.13 24.75 2.56
CA SER A 5 3.59 23.46 3.10
C SER A 5 2.51 22.37 3.10
N SER A 6 1.25 22.73 3.35
CA SER A 6 0.12 21.80 3.28
C SER A 6 -0.19 21.36 1.84
N GLN A 7 0.19 22.16 0.85
CA GLN A 7 -0.04 21.95 -0.57
C GLN A 7 0.87 20.86 -1.16
N ASN A 8 2.15 20.88 -0.80
CA ASN A 8 3.13 19.91 -1.31
C ASN A 8 2.86 18.48 -0.81
N THR A 9 2.15 18.35 0.31
CA THR A 9 1.90 17.05 0.94
C THR A 9 0.64 16.36 0.47
N LEU A 10 -0.42 17.09 0.13
CA LEU A 10 -1.58 16.52 -0.54
C LEU A 10 -1.18 15.93 -1.89
N ASN A 11 -0.35 16.68 -2.64
CA ASN A 11 0.24 16.20 -3.89
C ASN A 11 1.14 14.98 -3.66
N GLY A 12 1.86 14.92 -2.54
CA GLY A 12 2.66 13.77 -2.13
C GLY A 12 1.81 12.53 -1.87
N LEU A 13 0.74 12.64 -1.06
CA LEU A 13 -0.18 11.53 -0.77
C LEU A 13 -0.89 11.01 -2.03
N LEU A 14 -1.42 11.92 -2.84
CA LEU A 14 -2.07 11.57 -4.10
C LEU A 14 -1.10 10.91 -5.06
N ASN A 15 0.15 11.38 -5.13
CA ASN A 15 1.19 10.75 -5.93
C ASN A 15 1.54 9.34 -5.43
N LEU A 16 1.54 9.11 -4.11
CA LEU A 16 1.78 7.78 -3.55
C LEU A 16 0.67 6.80 -3.93
N THR A 17 -0.59 7.19 -3.75
CA THR A 17 -1.75 6.32 -4.03
C THR A 17 -1.97 6.10 -5.52
N THR A 18 -1.59 7.06 -6.36
CA THR A 18 -1.70 6.96 -7.83
C THR A 18 -0.44 6.38 -8.49
N GLY A 19 0.60 6.04 -7.70
CA GLY A 19 1.87 5.55 -8.24
C GLY A 19 2.59 6.57 -9.12
N GLY A 20 2.47 7.87 -8.82
CA GLY A 20 3.09 8.94 -9.59
C GLY A 20 2.32 9.39 -10.85
N ALA A 21 1.15 8.80 -11.12
CA ALA A 21 0.35 9.14 -12.29
C ALA A 21 -0.19 10.58 -12.24
N LEU A 22 -0.36 11.14 -11.04
CA LEU A 22 -0.86 12.50 -10.83
C LEU A 22 0.08 13.58 -11.40
N SER A 23 1.38 13.32 -11.44
CA SER A 23 2.37 14.26 -11.98
C SER A 23 2.30 14.42 -13.50
N ARG A 24 1.58 13.53 -14.18
CA ARG A 24 1.33 13.54 -15.62
C ARG A 24 -0.17 13.56 -15.84
N PHE A 25 -0.73 14.75 -16.05
CA PHE A 25 -2.17 14.87 -16.34
C PHE A 25 -2.53 14.02 -17.56
N GLY A 26 -3.15 12.91 -17.32
CA GLY A 26 -3.50 11.92 -18.33
C GLY A 26 -4.69 11.08 -17.92
N LEU A 27 -5.10 10.20 -18.80
CA LEU A 27 -6.25 9.31 -18.64
C LEU A 27 -6.15 8.44 -17.37
N LEU A 28 -4.93 8.11 -16.96
CA LEU A 28 -4.61 7.29 -15.77
C LEU A 28 -4.29 8.12 -14.53
N MET A 29 -4.66 9.39 -14.49
CA MET A 29 -4.32 10.31 -13.39
C MET A 29 -4.80 9.83 -12.02
N LEU A 30 -6.01 9.27 -11.91
CA LEU A 30 -6.49 8.67 -10.68
C LEU A 30 -5.75 7.38 -10.30
N GLY A 31 -5.09 6.75 -11.27
CA GLY A 31 -4.36 5.50 -11.06
C GLY A 31 -5.25 4.41 -10.44
N ILE A 32 -4.68 3.65 -9.50
CA ILE A 32 -5.36 2.55 -8.81
C ILE A 32 -6.01 2.98 -7.48
N SER A 33 -5.92 4.27 -7.10
CA SER A 33 -6.42 4.80 -5.82
C SER A 33 -7.89 4.46 -5.52
N PRO A 34 -8.86 4.66 -6.45
CA PRO A 34 -10.26 4.30 -6.20
C PRO A 34 -10.46 2.80 -5.93
N TYR A 35 -9.71 1.94 -6.63
CA TYR A 35 -9.76 0.50 -6.44
C TYR A 35 -9.25 0.08 -5.06
N ILE A 36 -8.14 0.67 -4.58
CA ILE A 36 -7.60 0.39 -3.25
C ILE A 36 -8.63 0.75 -2.19
N THR A 37 -9.23 1.93 -2.29
CA THR A 37 -10.24 2.38 -1.33
C THR A 37 -11.46 1.45 -1.32
N ALA A 38 -11.94 1.04 -2.50
CA ALA A 38 -13.02 0.07 -2.64
C ALA A 38 -12.65 -1.31 -2.07
N SER A 39 -11.43 -1.79 -2.35
CA SER A 39 -10.91 -3.06 -1.86
C SER A 39 -10.85 -3.11 -0.34
N ILE A 40 -10.36 -2.05 0.31
CA ILE A 40 -10.33 -1.94 1.77
C ILE A 40 -11.75 -2.07 2.34
N LEU A 41 -12.70 -1.29 1.80
CA LEU A 41 -14.08 -1.28 2.27
C LEU A 41 -14.71 -2.67 2.12
N VAL A 42 -14.52 -3.32 0.97
CA VAL A 42 -15.04 -4.67 0.72
C VAL A 42 -14.40 -5.70 1.65
N GLN A 43 -13.07 -5.64 1.88
CA GLN A 43 -12.37 -6.55 2.80
C GLN A 43 -12.87 -6.40 4.25
N ILE A 44 -13.10 -5.18 4.70
CA ILE A 44 -13.68 -4.92 6.04
C ILE A 44 -15.11 -5.48 6.11
N LEU A 45 -15.94 -5.23 5.10
CA LEU A 45 -17.31 -5.75 5.05
C LEU A 45 -17.35 -7.29 5.06
N GLN A 46 -16.46 -7.96 4.33
CA GLN A 46 -16.34 -9.42 4.32
C GLN A 46 -16.01 -10.01 5.69
N LYS A 47 -15.23 -9.31 6.50
CA LYS A 47 -14.87 -9.79 7.84
C LYS A 47 -15.91 -9.40 8.91
N THR A 48 -16.60 -8.27 8.73
CA THR A 48 -17.55 -7.75 9.73
C THR A 48 -18.95 -8.33 9.54
N ILE A 49 -19.39 -8.55 8.30
CA ILE A 49 -20.75 -8.99 8.00
C ILE A 49 -20.78 -10.50 7.73
N PRO A 50 -21.46 -11.32 8.59
CA PRO A 50 -21.48 -12.77 8.44
C PRO A 50 -22.03 -13.27 7.10
N SER A 51 -22.99 -12.55 6.49
CA SER A 51 -23.51 -12.89 5.17
C SER A 51 -22.48 -12.73 4.06
N TRP A 52 -21.63 -11.72 4.15
CA TRP A 52 -20.54 -11.49 3.19
C TRP A 52 -19.40 -12.51 3.39
N LYS A 53 -19.11 -12.89 4.65
CA LYS A 53 -18.13 -13.93 4.96
C LYS A 53 -18.56 -15.27 4.31
N ARG A 54 -19.83 -15.69 4.44
CA ARG A 54 -20.35 -16.91 3.80
C ARG A 54 -20.28 -16.84 2.27
N LYS A 55 -20.64 -15.69 1.67
CA LYS A 55 -20.50 -15.47 0.22
C LYS A 55 -19.05 -15.59 -0.25
N ALA A 56 -18.10 -15.06 0.50
CA ALA A 56 -16.67 -15.12 0.16
C ALA A 56 -16.12 -16.56 0.12
N GLN A 57 -16.73 -17.50 0.86
CA GLN A 57 -16.34 -18.92 0.84
C GLN A 57 -16.84 -19.68 -0.40
N GLN A 58 -17.89 -19.20 -1.08
CA GLN A 58 -18.50 -19.83 -2.25
C GLN A 58 -17.93 -19.20 -3.54
N ALA A 59 -17.68 -20.01 -4.56
CA ALA A 59 -17.15 -19.55 -5.84
C ALA A 59 -18.03 -18.48 -6.52
N GLU A 60 -19.35 -18.71 -6.56
CA GLU A 60 -20.33 -17.76 -7.08
C GLU A 60 -20.38 -16.47 -6.26
N GLY A 61 -20.29 -16.58 -4.93
CA GLY A 61 -20.28 -15.45 -4.04
C GLY A 61 -19.04 -14.56 -4.20
N ARG A 62 -17.86 -15.15 -4.48
CA ARG A 62 -16.63 -14.39 -4.79
C ARG A 62 -16.80 -13.55 -6.05
N SER A 63 -17.42 -14.11 -7.09
CA SER A 63 -17.72 -13.37 -8.32
C SER A 63 -18.65 -12.19 -8.06
N GLN A 64 -19.72 -12.37 -7.25
CA GLN A 64 -20.62 -11.28 -6.86
C GLN A 64 -19.88 -10.19 -6.07
N ILE A 65 -19.03 -10.58 -5.11
CA ILE A 65 -18.22 -9.62 -4.33
C ILE A 65 -17.29 -8.82 -5.23
N GLY A 66 -16.67 -9.44 -6.22
CA GLY A 66 -15.87 -8.76 -7.24
C GLY A 66 -16.68 -7.72 -8.03
N GLN A 67 -17.93 -8.05 -8.40
CA GLN A 67 -18.82 -7.10 -9.06
C GLN A 67 -19.15 -5.90 -8.15
N TYR A 68 -19.47 -6.13 -6.88
CA TYR A 68 -19.68 -5.04 -5.92
C TYR A 68 -18.42 -4.17 -5.75
N GLN A 69 -17.24 -4.79 -5.69
CA GLN A 69 -15.98 -4.05 -5.61
C GLN A 69 -15.78 -3.14 -6.83
N ARG A 70 -16.07 -3.61 -8.04
CA ARG A 70 -15.99 -2.80 -9.26
C ARG A 70 -16.97 -1.63 -9.25
N LEU A 71 -18.22 -1.85 -8.81
CA LEU A 71 -19.21 -0.78 -8.67
C LEU A 71 -18.76 0.30 -7.67
N ILE A 72 -18.26 -0.12 -6.51
CA ILE A 72 -17.75 0.80 -5.48
C ILE A 72 -16.52 1.55 -6.01
N THR A 73 -15.65 0.88 -6.78
CA THR A 73 -14.50 1.53 -7.44
C THR A 73 -14.94 2.62 -8.40
N MET A 74 -15.96 2.37 -9.23
CA MET A 74 -16.51 3.37 -10.14
C MET A 74 -17.08 4.58 -9.37
N LEU A 75 -17.77 4.33 -8.27
CA LEU A 75 -18.34 5.36 -7.42
C LEU A 75 -17.26 6.24 -6.78
N PHE A 76 -16.20 5.63 -6.25
CA PHE A 76 -15.05 6.38 -5.75
C PHE A 76 -14.29 7.11 -6.85
N ALA A 77 -14.13 6.52 -8.04
CA ALA A 77 -13.51 7.19 -9.17
C ALA A 77 -14.31 8.43 -9.59
N PHE A 78 -15.65 8.33 -9.62
CA PHE A 78 -16.52 9.47 -9.87
C PHE A 78 -16.34 10.56 -8.81
N ALA A 79 -16.41 10.21 -7.51
CA ALA A 79 -16.27 11.16 -6.42
C ALA A 79 -14.91 11.88 -6.43
N GLN A 80 -13.81 11.14 -6.67
CA GLN A 80 -12.47 11.70 -6.77
C GLN A 80 -12.30 12.60 -7.99
N SER A 81 -12.81 12.18 -9.16
CA SER A 81 -12.77 12.99 -10.38
C SER A 81 -13.56 14.29 -10.22
N PHE A 82 -14.75 14.19 -9.62
CA PHE A 82 -15.59 15.34 -9.33
C PHE A 82 -14.87 16.32 -8.40
N GLY A 83 -14.31 15.82 -7.29
CA GLY A 83 -13.54 16.65 -6.36
C GLY A 83 -12.36 17.36 -7.01
N LEU A 84 -11.64 16.67 -7.91
CA LEU A 84 -10.52 17.27 -8.63
C LEU A 84 -10.93 18.39 -9.59
N LEU A 85 -12.01 18.22 -10.34
CA LEU A 85 -12.37 19.12 -11.43
C LEU A 85 -13.27 20.29 -11.00
N PHE A 86 -14.04 20.10 -9.93
CA PHE A 86 -14.92 21.16 -9.42
C PHE A 86 -14.28 21.98 -8.31
N ASN A 87 -13.21 21.51 -7.68
CA ASN A 87 -12.44 22.32 -6.75
C ASN A 87 -11.33 23.06 -7.47
N GLN A 88 -11.56 24.35 -7.76
CA GLN A 88 -10.64 25.24 -8.47
C GLN A 88 -9.29 25.38 -7.75
N TYR A 89 -9.29 25.25 -6.43
CA TYR A 89 -8.09 25.30 -5.61
C TYR A 89 -7.15 24.10 -5.86
N MET A 90 -7.70 22.88 -6.00
CA MET A 90 -6.91 21.67 -6.32
C MET A 90 -6.32 21.74 -7.73
N ALA A 91 -7.06 22.23 -8.67
CA ALA A 91 -6.63 22.32 -10.05
C ALA A 91 -5.45 23.29 -10.27
N THR A 92 -5.54 24.48 -9.63
CA THR A 92 -4.44 25.46 -9.68
C THR A 92 -3.16 24.94 -9.03
N GLN A 93 -3.29 24.12 -7.97
CA GLN A 93 -2.13 23.50 -7.32
C GLN A 93 -1.46 22.40 -8.13
N LEU A 94 -2.24 21.63 -8.87
CA LEU A 94 -1.74 20.60 -9.78
C LEU A 94 -1.17 21.18 -11.08
N GLY A 95 -1.28 22.50 -11.28
CA GLY A 95 -0.86 23.16 -12.52
C GLY A 95 -1.70 22.73 -13.73
N VAL A 96 -2.91 22.25 -13.48
CA VAL A 96 -3.81 21.77 -14.51
C VAL A 96 -4.70 22.94 -14.99
N ILE A 97 -4.67 23.20 -16.29
CA ILE A 97 -5.62 24.10 -16.91
C ILE A 97 -6.96 23.38 -16.97
N LEU A 98 -7.88 23.78 -16.08
CA LEU A 98 -9.24 23.23 -16.08
C LEU A 98 -10.02 23.71 -17.31
N PRO A 99 -10.82 22.83 -17.90
CA PRO A 99 -11.81 23.24 -18.89
C PRO A 99 -12.77 24.29 -18.29
N SER A 100 -13.06 25.32 -19.04
CA SER A 100 -13.96 26.40 -18.60
C SER A 100 -15.42 25.96 -18.65
N GLN A 101 -15.77 25.09 -19.59
CA GLN A 101 -17.17 24.65 -19.79
C GLN A 101 -17.46 23.39 -18.95
N THR A 102 -18.68 23.35 -18.40
CA THR A 102 -19.16 22.21 -17.61
C THR A 102 -19.25 20.92 -18.43
N SER A 103 -19.61 21.02 -19.72
CA SER A 103 -19.63 19.89 -20.64
C SER A 103 -18.27 19.22 -20.82
N GLU A 104 -17.21 20.01 -20.95
CA GLU A 104 -15.85 19.52 -21.07
C GLU A 104 -15.37 18.85 -19.76
N LYS A 105 -15.74 19.40 -18.60
CA LYS A 105 -15.47 18.79 -17.30
C LYS A 105 -16.10 17.41 -17.19
N LEU A 106 -17.35 17.22 -17.64
CA LEU A 106 -18.03 15.94 -17.64
C LEU A 106 -17.33 14.91 -18.53
N VAL A 107 -16.85 15.32 -19.70
CA VAL A 107 -16.05 14.45 -20.58
C VAL A 107 -14.76 14.01 -19.89
N VAL A 108 -14.06 14.93 -19.23
CA VAL A 108 -12.83 14.61 -18.48
C VAL A 108 -13.12 13.65 -17.32
N ILE A 109 -14.20 13.85 -16.56
CA ILE A 109 -14.63 12.93 -15.50
C ILE A 109 -14.84 11.53 -16.08
N PHE A 110 -15.57 11.41 -17.17
CA PHE A 110 -15.82 10.13 -17.83
C PHE A 110 -14.51 9.43 -18.24
N LEU A 111 -13.59 10.19 -18.84
CA LEU A 111 -12.27 9.66 -19.24
C LEU A 111 -11.44 9.19 -18.04
N LEU A 112 -11.46 9.92 -16.91
CA LEU A 112 -10.77 9.55 -15.68
C LEU A 112 -11.37 8.28 -15.06
N ILE A 113 -12.69 8.11 -15.10
CA ILE A 113 -13.34 6.89 -14.63
C ILE A 113 -12.92 5.70 -15.49
N VAL A 114 -12.95 5.84 -16.82
CA VAL A 114 -12.52 4.79 -17.75
C VAL A 114 -11.05 4.40 -17.48
N GLY A 115 -10.16 5.36 -17.28
CA GLY A 115 -8.77 5.13 -16.92
C GLY A 115 -8.61 4.38 -15.58
N SER A 116 -9.40 4.74 -14.57
CA SER A 116 -9.39 4.05 -13.27
C SER A 116 -9.93 2.61 -13.36
N VAL A 117 -10.99 2.39 -14.12
CA VAL A 117 -11.54 1.04 -14.37
C VAL A 117 -10.53 0.17 -15.10
N PHE A 118 -9.82 0.74 -16.07
CA PHE A 118 -8.77 0.03 -16.79
C PHE A 118 -7.61 -0.38 -15.87
N THR A 119 -7.13 0.54 -15.03
CA THR A 119 -6.07 0.21 -14.03
C THR A 119 -6.54 -0.82 -13.02
N SER A 120 -7.81 -0.76 -12.60
CA SER A 120 -8.39 -1.77 -11.70
C SER A 120 -8.44 -3.15 -12.36
N TYR A 121 -8.85 -3.21 -13.62
CA TYR A 121 -8.84 -4.45 -14.40
C TYR A 121 -7.43 -5.06 -14.53
N LEU A 122 -6.41 -4.22 -14.75
CA LEU A 122 -5.02 -4.70 -14.75
C LEU A 122 -4.62 -5.27 -13.39
N GLY A 123 -5.00 -4.60 -12.29
CA GLY A 123 -4.76 -5.09 -10.94
C GLY A 123 -5.39 -6.46 -10.71
N GLU A 124 -6.68 -6.64 -11.05
CA GLU A 124 -7.39 -7.91 -10.94
C GLU A 124 -6.72 -9.02 -11.78
N ARG A 125 -6.26 -8.69 -12.98
CA ARG A 125 -5.54 -9.67 -13.83
C ARG A 125 -4.19 -10.10 -13.26
N ILE A 126 -3.49 -9.20 -12.57
CA ILE A 126 -2.27 -9.56 -11.85
C ILE A 126 -2.60 -10.46 -10.65
N ASP A 127 -3.68 -10.17 -9.92
CA ASP A 127 -4.14 -11.00 -8.79
C ASP A 127 -4.52 -12.43 -9.24
N GLU A 128 -5.19 -12.59 -10.40
CA GLU A 128 -5.66 -13.87 -10.91
C GLU A 128 -4.53 -14.72 -11.53
N ASN A 129 -3.68 -14.12 -12.35
CA ASN A 129 -2.76 -14.83 -13.23
C ASN A 129 -1.27 -14.46 -12.99
N GLY A 130 -1.01 -13.47 -12.16
CA GLY A 130 0.32 -12.95 -11.90
C GLY A 130 0.95 -13.45 -10.60
N VAL A 131 1.96 -12.72 -10.16
CA VAL A 131 2.64 -12.90 -8.87
C VAL A 131 2.51 -11.61 -8.08
N GLY A 132 2.21 -11.71 -6.81
CA GLY A 132 2.01 -10.56 -5.93
C GLY A 132 0.56 -10.13 -5.88
N GLN A 133 0.31 -9.09 -5.11
CA GLN A 133 -1.00 -8.44 -5.05
C GLN A 133 -1.04 -7.31 -6.08
N GLY A 134 -1.97 -7.38 -7.04
CA GLY A 134 -2.00 -6.52 -8.22
C GLY A 134 -1.99 -5.03 -7.90
N ALA A 135 -2.75 -4.59 -6.89
CA ALA A 135 -2.74 -3.20 -6.44
C ALA A 135 -1.34 -2.75 -5.98
N SER A 136 -0.67 -3.55 -5.15
CA SER A 136 0.67 -3.25 -4.64
C SER A 136 1.70 -3.22 -5.75
N VAL A 137 1.63 -4.18 -6.68
CA VAL A 137 2.53 -4.29 -7.83
C VAL A 137 2.40 -3.06 -8.72
N LEU A 138 1.18 -2.63 -9.04
CA LEU A 138 0.93 -1.44 -9.86
C LEU A 138 1.42 -0.16 -9.19
N ILE A 139 1.22 0.00 -7.87
CA ILE A 139 1.75 1.14 -7.10
C ILE A 139 3.28 1.13 -7.15
N ALA A 140 3.92 -0.01 -6.85
CA ALA A 140 5.37 -0.13 -6.85
C ALA A 140 5.95 0.18 -8.23
N PHE A 141 5.33 -0.31 -9.30
CA PHE A 141 5.74 -0.03 -10.67
C PHE A 141 5.59 1.46 -11.01
N GLY A 142 4.48 2.09 -10.59
CA GLY A 142 4.27 3.53 -10.74
C GLY A 142 5.36 4.33 -10.04
N ILE A 143 5.71 3.99 -8.80
CA ILE A 143 6.79 4.65 -8.04
C ILE A 143 8.13 4.45 -8.75
N LEU A 144 8.46 3.23 -9.16
CA LEU A 144 9.72 2.93 -9.87
C LEU A 144 9.83 3.72 -11.17
N SER A 145 8.73 3.93 -11.90
CA SER A 145 8.72 4.70 -13.14
C SER A 145 9.05 6.19 -12.96
N THR A 146 8.91 6.72 -11.74
CA THR A 146 9.27 8.12 -11.43
C THR A 146 10.74 8.32 -11.12
N ILE A 147 11.48 7.26 -10.76
CA ILE A 147 12.89 7.33 -10.35
C ILE A 147 13.78 7.98 -11.45
N PRO A 148 13.72 7.58 -12.73
CA PRO A 148 14.55 8.19 -13.75
C PRO A 148 14.34 9.70 -13.89
N ALA A 149 13.08 10.14 -13.82
CA ALA A 149 12.74 11.56 -13.91
C ALA A 149 13.31 12.36 -12.72
N GLN A 150 13.35 11.76 -11.53
CA GLN A 150 13.90 12.40 -10.34
C GLN A 150 15.42 12.48 -10.37
N VAL A 151 16.09 11.41 -10.80
CA VAL A 151 17.55 11.43 -11.04
C VAL A 151 17.90 12.52 -12.05
N PHE A 152 17.10 12.65 -13.11
CA PHE A 152 17.31 13.69 -14.13
C PHE A 152 17.08 15.11 -13.58
N LYS A 153 16.13 15.31 -12.66
CA LYS A 153 15.95 16.60 -11.97
C LYS A 153 17.18 16.96 -11.13
N ILE A 154 17.72 16.01 -10.37
CA ILE A 154 18.96 16.21 -9.59
C ILE A 154 20.10 16.62 -10.53
N TYR A 155 20.27 15.93 -11.65
CA TYR A 155 21.31 16.25 -12.64
C TYR A 155 21.13 17.64 -13.24
N LYS A 156 19.90 18.07 -13.56
CA LYS A 156 19.62 19.42 -14.09
C LYS A 156 19.95 20.56 -13.10
N LEU A 157 19.94 20.30 -11.81
CA LEU A 157 20.28 21.29 -10.79
C LEU A 157 21.81 21.54 -10.70
N TYR A 158 22.63 20.59 -11.14
CA TYR A 158 24.10 20.68 -11.09
C TYR A 158 24.67 21.96 -11.73
N PRO A 159 24.34 22.34 -12.99
CA PRO A 159 24.87 23.56 -13.60
C PRO A 159 24.46 24.83 -12.83
N MET A 160 23.24 24.87 -12.30
CA MET A 160 22.77 26.01 -11.51
C MET A 160 23.59 26.22 -10.23
N TYR A 161 23.90 25.14 -9.49
CA TYR A 161 24.75 25.20 -8.31
C TYR A 161 26.21 25.49 -8.65
N LYS A 162 26.69 25.10 -9.84
CA LYS A 162 28.01 25.40 -10.34
C LYS A 162 28.14 26.91 -10.61
N THR A 163 27.16 27.54 -11.27
CA THR A 163 27.17 28.99 -11.54
C THR A 163 27.08 29.82 -10.26
N MET A 164 26.39 29.32 -9.22
CA MET A 164 26.29 29.98 -7.91
C MET A 164 27.50 29.76 -6.99
N ASN A 165 28.54 29.04 -7.46
CA ASN A 165 29.71 28.66 -6.65
C ASN A 165 29.39 27.90 -5.36
N GLN A 166 28.28 27.15 -5.35
CA GLN A 166 27.75 26.39 -4.19
C GLN A 166 27.83 24.87 -4.39
N LEU A 167 28.84 24.38 -5.08
CA LEU A 167 29.04 22.95 -5.36
C LEU A 167 29.09 22.08 -4.10
N ASN A 168 29.69 22.58 -3.02
CA ASN A 168 29.71 21.86 -1.74
C ASN A 168 28.31 21.68 -1.15
N GLY A 169 27.43 22.66 -1.30
CA GLY A 169 26.03 22.56 -0.91
C GLY A 169 25.27 21.50 -1.71
N TYR A 170 25.49 21.45 -3.02
CA TYR A 170 24.91 20.44 -3.90
C TYR A 170 25.30 19.02 -3.49
N TRP A 171 26.60 18.72 -3.36
CA TRP A 171 27.08 17.39 -2.99
C TRP A 171 26.66 16.99 -1.57
N LYS A 172 26.60 17.94 -0.63
CA LYS A 172 26.08 17.69 0.70
C LYS A 172 24.60 17.25 0.67
N GLN A 173 23.77 17.92 -0.12
CA GLN A 173 22.35 17.58 -0.25
C GLN A 173 22.15 16.25 -0.97
N VAL A 174 22.85 15.98 -2.07
CA VAL A 174 22.82 14.68 -2.77
C VAL A 174 23.27 13.56 -1.85
N GLY A 175 24.32 13.79 -1.04
CA GLY A 175 24.80 12.82 -0.04
C GLY A 175 23.76 12.52 1.04
N ILE A 176 23.08 13.54 1.55
CA ILE A 176 21.99 13.38 2.54
C ILE A 176 20.84 12.55 1.94
N ILE A 177 20.38 12.88 0.73
CA ILE A 177 19.27 12.17 0.07
C ILE A 177 19.65 10.70 -0.17
N THR A 178 20.84 10.45 -0.70
CA THR A 178 21.33 9.08 -0.94
C THR A 178 21.50 8.31 0.37
N GLY A 179 22.03 8.95 1.42
CA GLY A 179 22.17 8.35 2.74
C GLY A 179 20.82 7.95 3.35
N ILE A 180 19.84 8.84 3.29
CA ILE A 180 18.46 8.59 3.72
C ILE A 180 17.87 7.39 2.96
N PHE A 181 18.01 7.37 1.64
CA PHE A 181 17.54 6.29 0.78
C PHE A 181 18.13 4.94 1.22
N LEU A 182 19.45 4.87 1.41
CA LEU A 182 20.12 3.65 1.85
C LEU A 182 19.68 3.20 3.25
N VAL A 183 19.55 4.13 4.20
CA VAL A 183 19.10 3.81 5.56
C VAL A 183 17.68 3.24 5.53
N MET A 184 16.76 3.87 4.79
CA MET A 184 15.38 3.40 4.68
C MET A 184 15.29 2.03 3.98
N LEU A 185 16.11 1.81 2.96
CA LEU A 185 16.20 0.52 2.28
C LEU A 185 16.66 -0.59 3.24
N ILE A 186 17.73 -0.34 3.99
CA ILE A 186 18.25 -1.30 4.97
C ILE A 186 17.23 -1.59 6.07
N LEU A 187 16.61 -0.56 6.65
CA LEU A 187 15.58 -0.70 7.69
C LEU A 187 14.40 -1.52 7.18
N SER A 188 13.92 -1.25 5.98
CA SER A 188 12.81 -1.97 5.37
C SER A 188 13.16 -3.45 5.14
N ILE A 189 14.36 -3.76 4.63
CA ILE A 189 14.81 -5.15 4.44
C ILE A 189 14.91 -5.89 5.77
N LEU A 190 15.52 -5.28 6.79
CA LEU A 190 15.69 -5.90 8.11
C LEU A 190 14.35 -6.17 8.80
N ALA A 191 13.41 -5.22 8.70
CA ALA A 191 12.09 -5.34 9.29
C ALA A 191 11.28 -6.50 8.69
N ASN A 192 11.34 -6.67 7.37
CA ASN A 192 10.60 -7.73 6.67
C ASN A 192 11.24 -9.12 6.77
N LYS A 193 12.53 -9.22 7.19
CA LYS A 193 13.25 -10.49 7.27
C LYS A 193 12.89 -11.31 8.50
N LYS A 194 12.34 -10.69 9.56
CA LYS A 194 12.02 -11.38 10.81
C LYS A 194 10.77 -12.24 10.70
N GLU A 195 10.90 -13.55 10.95
CA GLU A 195 9.82 -14.53 10.95
C GLU A 195 9.79 -15.30 12.27
N TYR A 196 8.59 -15.53 12.79
CA TYR A 196 8.33 -16.47 13.89
C TYR A 196 7.98 -17.82 13.30
N LYS A 197 8.74 -18.87 13.67
CA LYS A 197 8.55 -20.23 13.15
C LYS A 197 7.87 -21.08 14.22
N PHE A 198 6.65 -21.52 13.95
CA PHE A 198 5.88 -22.40 14.82
C PHE A 198 6.02 -23.84 14.34
N PRO A 199 6.43 -24.78 15.23
CA PRO A 199 6.60 -26.16 14.84
C PRO A 199 5.25 -26.82 14.55
N ILE A 200 5.16 -27.48 13.37
CA ILE A 200 4.01 -28.26 12.94
C ILE A 200 4.40 -29.73 12.75
N GLN A 201 3.46 -30.63 12.96
CA GLN A 201 3.64 -32.06 12.80
C GLN A 201 2.53 -32.65 11.94
N SER A 202 2.88 -33.61 11.05
CA SER A 202 1.94 -34.35 10.23
C SER A 202 1.63 -35.71 10.85
N MET A 203 0.38 -36.15 10.81
CA MET A 203 -0.04 -37.47 11.29
C MET A 203 0.54 -38.61 10.47
N THR A 204 0.80 -38.37 9.19
CA THR A 204 1.19 -39.39 8.21
C THR A 204 2.66 -39.82 8.32
N ASN A 205 3.52 -39.02 8.97
CA ASN A 205 4.96 -39.24 8.96
C ASN A 205 5.53 -39.45 10.36
N LYS A 206 5.19 -40.60 10.99
CA LYS A 206 5.71 -40.99 12.32
C LYS A 206 7.22 -41.22 12.37
N TYR A 207 7.90 -41.40 11.23
CA TYR A 207 9.31 -41.85 11.16
C TYR A 207 10.29 -40.88 10.52
N ARG A 208 9.89 -39.74 9.97
CA ARG A 208 10.81 -38.69 9.47
C ARG A 208 10.58 -37.38 10.19
N VAL A 209 11.33 -37.18 11.26
CA VAL A 209 11.37 -35.93 12.04
C VAL A 209 12.17 -34.87 11.27
N LYS A 210 11.66 -34.41 10.11
CA LYS A 210 12.00 -33.06 9.68
C LYS A 210 10.95 -32.16 10.32
N ALA A 211 11.36 -31.40 11.32
CA ALA A 211 10.51 -30.40 11.93
C ALA A 211 10.08 -29.41 10.84
N HIS A 212 8.81 -29.53 10.42
CA HIS A 212 8.19 -28.54 9.55
C HIS A 212 7.78 -27.36 10.41
N PHE A 213 7.96 -26.15 9.91
CA PHE A 213 7.61 -24.92 10.63
C PHE A 213 6.59 -24.15 9.83
N PHE A 214 5.60 -23.62 10.52
CA PHE A 214 4.68 -22.64 9.96
C PHE A 214 5.26 -21.24 10.24
N PRO A 215 5.74 -20.51 9.20
CA PRO A 215 6.34 -19.19 9.39
C PRO A 215 5.26 -18.12 9.46
N ILE A 216 5.27 -17.32 10.52
CA ILE A 216 4.49 -16.08 10.61
C ILE A 216 5.48 -14.93 10.58
N LYS A 217 5.43 -14.08 9.55
CA LYS A 217 6.28 -12.91 9.46
C LYS A 217 5.95 -11.92 10.57
N LEU A 218 6.94 -11.24 11.12
CA LEU A 218 6.73 -10.18 12.11
C LEU A 218 5.92 -9.03 11.52
N LEU A 219 6.23 -8.66 10.27
CA LEU A 219 5.43 -7.76 9.45
C LEU A 219 4.63 -8.61 8.44
N ALA A 220 3.66 -9.39 8.93
CA ALA A 220 2.88 -10.29 8.09
C ALA A 220 2.17 -9.53 6.95
N SER A 221 1.69 -8.33 7.27
CA SER A 221 1.02 -7.43 6.34
C SER A 221 1.95 -6.55 5.53
N SER A 222 3.27 -6.64 5.76
CA SER A 222 4.29 -5.86 5.03
C SER A 222 3.90 -4.37 4.88
N VAL A 223 3.56 -3.94 3.68
CA VAL A 223 3.33 -2.54 3.30
C VAL A 223 1.85 -2.17 3.28
N MET A 224 0.95 -3.16 3.25
CA MET A 224 -0.49 -2.93 3.10
C MET A 224 -1.11 -1.97 4.11
N PRO A 225 -0.80 -2.01 5.42
CA PRO A 225 -1.32 -1.05 6.38
C PRO A 225 -0.97 0.40 6.04
N VAL A 226 0.21 0.63 5.47
CA VAL A 226 0.67 1.96 5.08
C VAL A 226 -0.13 2.45 3.86
N ILE A 227 -0.31 1.57 2.85
CA ILE A 227 -1.13 1.86 1.66
C ILE A 227 -2.57 2.16 2.08
N PHE A 228 -3.13 1.38 3.01
CA PHE A 228 -4.50 1.58 3.50
C PHE A 228 -4.66 2.86 4.29
N ALA A 229 -3.69 3.21 5.13
CA ALA A 229 -3.70 4.49 5.86
C ALA A 229 -3.65 5.68 4.90
N THR A 230 -2.80 5.63 3.86
CA THR A 230 -2.74 6.68 2.83
C THR A 230 -4.03 6.76 2.02
N ALA A 231 -4.60 5.64 1.60
CA ALA A 231 -5.86 5.60 0.86
C ALA A 231 -7.04 6.16 1.69
N MET A 232 -7.08 5.86 2.99
CA MET A 232 -8.10 6.40 3.90
C MET A 232 -7.96 7.91 4.07
N LEU A 233 -6.75 8.43 4.25
CA LEU A 233 -6.51 9.88 4.28
C LEU A 233 -6.90 10.55 2.96
N THR A 234 -6.57 9.92 1.83
CA THR A 234 -6.96 10.43 0.51
C THR A 234 -8.48 10.48 0.34
N LEU A 235 -9.19 9.48 0.86
CA LEU A 235 -10.66 9.46 0.86
C LEU A 235 -11.22 10.64 1.68
N PHE A 236 -10.75 10.83 2.91
CA PHE A 236 -11.19 11.97 3.73
C PHE A 236 -10.80 13.31 3.12
N SER A 237 -9.65 13.40 2.47
CA SER A 237 -9.24 14.58 1.71
C SER A 237 -10.19 14.87 0.56
N THR A 238 -10.61 13.84 -0.19
CA THR A 238 -11.58 13.98 -1.28
C THR A 238 -12.93 14.46 -0.76
N ILE A 239 -13.42 13.88 0.34
CA ILE A 239 -14.67 14.31 0.98
C ILE A 239 -14.57 15.77 1.44
N SER A 240 -13.48 16.14 2.13
CA SER A 240 -13.20 17.51 2.56
C SER A 240 -13.25 18.51 1.38
N THR A 241 -12.66 18.09 0.25
CA THR A 241 -12.61 18.89 -0.98
C THR A 241 -13.98 19.04 -1.63
N VAL A 242 -14.76 17.96 -1.72
CA VAL A 242 -16.12 17.98 -2.33
C VAL A 242 -17.08 18.87 -1.53
N PHE A 243 -16.99 18.80 -0.20
CA PHE A 243 -17.87 19.58 0.68
C PHE A 243 -17.30 20.95 1.08
N ASN A 244 -16.14 21.37 0.55
CA ASN A 244 -15.46 22.62 0.90
C ASN A 244 -15.19 22.79 2.41
N TYR A 245 -14.98 21.70 3.15
CA TYR A 245 -14.56 21.73 4.55
C TYR A 245 -13.04 21.70 4.64
N ASN A 246 -12.45 22.62 5.40
CA ASN A 246 -11.02 22.63 5.70
C ASN A 246 -10.72 21.75 6.93
N TRP A 247 -10.50 20.47 6.71
CA TRP A 247 -10.10 19.54 7.77
C TRP A 247 -8.58 19.49 7.90
N ASN A 248 -8.04 20.26 8.83
CA ASN A 248 -6.58 20.32 9.07
C ASN A 248 -5.95 18.98 9.44
N TRP A 249 -6.73 18.05 10.01
CA TRP A 249 -6.27 16.72 10.43
C TRP A 249 -6.09 15.72 9.28
N VAL A 250 -6.54 16.04 8.09
CA VAL A 250 -6.39 15.17 6.91
C VAL A 250 -5.00 15.29 6.29
N SER A 251 -4.31 16.41 6.51
CA SER A 251 -2.97 16.64 5.97
C SER A 251 -1.90 16.16 6.96
N TYR A 252 -1.08 15.19 6.60
CA TYR A 252 -0.01 14.65 7.47
C TYR A 252 1.13 15.64 7.75
N THR A 253 1.15 16.82 7.12
CA THR A 253 2.07 17.92 7.48
C THR A 253 1.65 18.65 8.72
N THR A 254 0.37 18.61 9.08
CA THR A 254 -0.09 19.17 10.34
C THR A 254 0.20 18.21 11.48
N LYS A 255 0.49 18.71 12.66
CA LYS A 255 0.74 17.86 13.85
C LYS A 255 -0.44 16.90 14.11
N GLN A 256 -1.66 17.37 13.89
CA GLN A 256 -2.89 16.57 14.06
C GLN A 256 -3.00 15.48 12.99
N GLY A 257 -2.80 15.82 11.73
CA GLY A 257 -2.87 14.86 10.64
C GLY A 257 -1.75 13.81 10.69
N PHE A 258 -0.56 14.21 11.11
CA PHE A 258 0.54 13.28 11.38
C PHE A 258 0.16 12.26 12.46
N ALA A 259 -0.41 12.72 13.59
CA ALA A 259 -0.89 11.82 14.64
C ALA A 259 -1.99 10.87 14.14
N VAL A 260 -2.96 11.37 13.38
CA VAL A 260 -4.02 10.55 12.76
C VAL A 260 -3.42 9.50 11.82
N TYR A 261 -2.45 9.87 10.97
CA TYR A 261 -1.80 8.94 10.07
C TYR A 261 -1.07 7.80 10.82
N VAL A 262 -0.33 8.14 11.87
CA VAL A 262 0.37 7.16 12.73
C VAL A 262 -0.63 6.20 13.38
N ILE A 263 -1.74 6.71 13.89
CA ILE A 263 -2.82 5.90 14.48
C ILE A 263 -3.45 4.99 13.42
N LEU A 264 -3.70 5.49 12.22
CA LEU A 264 -4.27 4.70 11.12
C LEU A 264 -3.34 3.56 10.70
N ILE A 265 -2.03 3.80 10.57
CA ILE A 265 -1.06 2.73 10.26
C ILE A 265 -1.10 1.64 11.33
N PHE A 266 -1.09 2.04 12.59
CA PHE A 266 -1.14 1.10 13.71
C PHE A 266 -2.43 0.27 13.69
N LEU A 267 -3.58 0.92 13.52
CA LEU A 267 -4.89 0.29 13.46
C LEU A 267 -5.01 -0.65 12.25
N PHE A 268 -4.62 -0.22 11.06
CA PHE A 268 -4.65 -1.07 9.87
C PHE A 268 -3.66 -2.22 9.94
N SER A 269 -2.56 -2.08 10.68
CA SER A 269 -1.63 -3.18 10.93
C SER A 269 -2.31 -4.33 11.66
N PHE A 270 -3.16 -4.03 12.65
CA PHE A 270 -3.96 -5.04 13.33
C PHE A 270 -5.05 -5.63 12.43
N ILE A 271 -5.85 -4.77 11.82
CA ILE A 271 -6.98 -5.19 10.97
C ILE A 271 -6.48 -6.11 9.85
N TYR A 272 -5.42 -5.70 9.15
CA TYR A 272 -4.93 -6.42 7.99
C TYR A 272 -4.30 -7.77 8.32
N ASN A 273 -3.58 -7.89 9.44
CA ASN A 273 -3.03 -9.18 9.87
C ASN A 273 -4.14 -10.22 10.12
N PHE A 274 -5.26 -9.80 10.70
CA PHE A 274 -6.42 -10.67 10.90
C PHE A 274 -7.22 -10.92 9.61
N ILE A 275 -7.14 -10.03 8.64
CA ILE A 275 -7.73 -10.25 7.31
C ILE A 275 -6.90 -11.26 6.52
N GLN A 276 -5.58 -11.12 6.52
CA GLN A 276 -4.67 -11.92 5.70
C GLN A 276 -4.53 -13.36 6.19
N ILE A 277 -4.54 -13.57 7.50
CA ILE A 277 -4.40 -14.89 8.10
C ILE A 277 -5.72 -15.28 8.77
N ASP A 278 -6.57 -16.00 8.02
CA ASP A 278 -7.83 -16.53 8.57
C ASP A 278 -7.57 -17.83 9.31
N GLY A 279 -7.70 -17.79 10.64
CA GLY A 279 -7.48 -18.96 11.49
C GLY A 279 -8.43 -20.13 11.20
N GLU A 280 -9.66 -19.86 10.76
CA GLU A 280 -10.65 -20.88 10.41
C GLU A 280 -10.27 -21.60 9.12
N GLU A 281 -9.86 -20.84 8.11
CA GLU A 281 -9.42 -21.40 6.81
C GLU A 281 -8.15 -22.25 6.96
N ILE A 282 -7.17 -21.77 7.74
CA ILE A 282 -5.95 -22.55 8.04
C ILE A 282 -6.28 -23.82 8.85
N GLN A 283 -7.21 -23.74 9.79
CA GLN A 283 -7.66 -24.91 10.54
C GLN A 283 -8.29 -25.96 9.62
N GLU A 284 -9.14 -25.56 8.66
CA GLU A 284 -9.71 -26.46 7.67
C GLU A 284 -8.64 -27.12 6.79
N GLN A 285 -7.69 -26.34 6.29
CA GLN A 285 -6.56 -26.83 5.51
C GLN A 285 -5.68 -27.80 6.30
N PHE A 286 -5.44 -27.51 7.58
CA PHE A 286 -4.67 -28.40 8.47
C PHE A 286 -5.43 -29.69 8.73
N ASN A 287 -6.74 -29.65 8.97
CA ASN A 287 -7.55 -30.83 9.17
C ASN A 287 -7.57 -31.71 7.91
N GLN A 288 -7.69 -31.12 6.71
CA GLN A 288 -7.65 -31.86 5.45
C GLN A 288 -6.28 -32.46 5.16
N SER A 289 -5.18 -31.78 5.56
CA SER A 289 -3.81 -32.23 5.33
C SER A 289 -3.29 -33.15 6.43
N GLY A 290 -4.04 -33.35 7.52
CA GLY A 290 -3.57 -34.11 8.68
C GLY A 290 -2.38 -33.45 9.41
N VAL A 291 -2.28 -32.11 9.33
CA VAL A 291 -1.23 -31.31 9.97
C VAL A 291 -1.78 -30.62 11.20
N TYR A 292 -0.98 -30.49 12.25
CA TYR A 292 -1.38 -29.79 13.48
C TYR A 292 -0.17 -29.11 14.15
N PHE A 293 -0.46 -28.09 14.97
CA PHE A 293 0.56 -27.50 15.83
C PHE A 293 0.86 -28.44 17.01
N ILE A 294 2.10 -28.54 17.41
CA ILE A 294 2.49 -29.42 18.54
C ILE A 294 1.72 -28.95 19.79
N GLY A 295 0.93 -29.87 20.36
CA GLY A 295 0.07 -29.61 21.54
C GLY A 295 -1.33 -29.08 21.25
N HIS A 296 -1.68 -28.75 19.99
CA HIS A 296 -3.00 -28.21 19.63
C HIS A 296 -3.57 -28.95 18.41
N LYS A 297 -4.72 -29.60 18.56
CA LYS A 297 -5.37 -30.41 17.52
C LYS A 297 -6.79 -29.94 17.25
N GLY A 298 -7.27 -30.18 16.03
CA GLY A 298 -8.66 -29.95 15.64
C GLY A 298 -9.10 -28.50 15.80
N THR A 299 -10.13 -28.24 16.60
CA THR A 299 -10.73 -26.91 16.81
C THR A 299 -9.86 -25.92 17.56
N GLU A 300 -8.79 -26.38 18.23
CA GLU A 300 -7.87 -25.52 18.99
C GLU A 300 -6.89 -24.76 18.09
N VAL A 301 -6.67 -25.20 16.84
CA VAL A 301 -5.72 -24.61 15.90
C VAL A 301 -6.06 -23.15 15.63
N SER A 302 -7.32 -22.83 15.36
CA SER A 302 -7.77 -21.45 15.08
C SER A 302 -7.55 -20.53 16.28
N SER A 303 -7.91 -20.97 17.49
CA SER A 303 -7.74 -20.15 18.70
C SER A 303 -6.27 -19.95 19.07
N PHE A 304 -5.43 -20.96 18.90
CA PHE A 304 -3.99 -20.88 19.09
C PHE A 304 -3.37 -19.89 18.09
N LEU A 305 -3.73 -20.04 16.81
CA LEU A 305 -3.23 -19.16 15.76
C LEU A 305 -3.63 -17.69 16.00
N GLY A 306 -4.88 -17.46 16.40
CA GLY A 306 -5.37 -16.11 16.73
C GLY A 306 -4.57 -15.47 17.88
N LYS A 307 -4.27 -16.23 18.95
CA LYS A 307 -3.43 -15.75 20.06
C LYS A 307 -2.00 -15.46 19.63
N GLN A 308 -1.40 -16.29 18.76
CA GLN A 308 -0.04 -16.07 18.27
C GLN A 308 0.01 -14.88 17.31
N LEU A 309 -0.96 -14.74 16.41
CA LEU A 309 -1.11 -13.59 15.54
C LEU A 309 -1.21 -12.29 16.34
N TYR A 310 -2.05 -12.26 17.38
CA TYR A 310 -2.16 -11.11 18.26
C TYR A 310 -0.81 -10.71 18.87
N LYS A 311 -0.05 -11.69 19.40
CA LYS A 311 1.27 -11.45 19.99
C LYS A 311 2.30 -10.96 18.98
N VAL A 312 2.30 -11.52 17.75
CA VAL A 312 3.21 -11.13 16.67
C VAL A 312 2.85 -9.74 16.18
N THR A 313 1.55 -9.46 15.98
CA THR A 313 1.06 -8.14 15.53
C THR A 313 1.38 -7.06 16.55
N TRP A 314 1.23 -7.33 17.85
CA TRP A 314 1.55 -6.38 18.91
C TRP A 314 3.03 -5.97 18.93
N LYS A 315 3.92 -6.83 18.43
CA LYS A 315 5.36 -6.52 18.25
C LYS A 315 5.65 -5.89 16.89
N GLY A 316 4.95 -6.32 15.84
CA GLY A 316 5.17 -5.88 14.47
C GLY A 316 4.56 -4.52 14.16
N ALA A 317 3.34 -4.24 14.64
CA ALA A 317 2.64 -2.99 14.36
C ALA A 317 3.39 -1.74 14.86
N PRO A 318 3.92 -1.68 16.10
CA PRO A 318 4.74 -0.56 16.52
C PRO A 318 6.00 -0.38 15.67
N LEU A 319 6.67 -1.50 15.30
CA LEU A 319 7.87 -1.45 14.48
C LEU A 319 7.58 -0.84 13.10
N LEU A 320 6.51 -1.30 12.43
CA LEU A 320 6.08 -0.75 11.14
C LEU A 320 5.72 0.74 11.28
N THR A 321 4.98 1.08 12.32
CA THR A 321 4.58 2.47 12.60
C THR A 321 5.79 3.38 12.81
N ILE A 322 6.81 2.92 13.56
CA ILE A 322 8.05 3.68 13.77
C ILE A 322 8.79 3.88 12.43
N ILE A 323 8.93 2.83 11.61
CA ILE A 323 9.61 2.94 10.31
C ILE A 323 8.87 3.92 9.40
N ALA A 324 7.54 3.83 9.32
CA ALA A 324 6.72 4.74 8.52
C ALA A 324 6.79 6.19 9.06
N THR A 325 6.82 6.37 10.38
CA THR A 325 6.95 7.68 11.04
C THR A 325 8.31 8.32 10.72
N ILE A 326 9.40 7.54 10.78
CA ILE A 326 10.73 8.00 10.39
C ILE A 326 10.73 8.40 8.90
N ALA A 327 10.11 7.60 8.04
CA ALA A 327 10.00 7.86 6.61
C ALA A 327 9.38 9.23 6.30
N ILE A 328 8.29 9.57 7.00
CA ILE A 328 7.60 10.87 6.86
C ILE A 328 8.40 11.99 7.54
N GLY A 329 8.97 11.74 8.72
CA GLY A 329 9.79 12.72 9.42
C GLY A 329 10.96 13.19 8.57
N ILE A 330 11.59 12.28 7.84
CA ILE A 330 12.65 12.60 6.88
C ILE A 330 12.13 13.48 5.74
N GLU A 331 10.94 13.18 5.22
CA GLU A 331 10.30 13.98 4.16
C GLU A 331 10.03 15.41 4.61
N LEU A 332 9.61 15.60 5.85
CA LEU A 332 9.36 16.93 6.43
C LEU A 332 10.63 17.75 6.65
N VAL A 333 11.76 17.09 6.90
CA VAL A 333 13.07 17.73 7.15
C VAL A 333 13.92 17.83 5.88
N ALA A 334 13.69 16.99 4.88
CA ALA A 334 14.45 16.98 3.65
C ALA A 334 14.33 18.32 2.89
N PRO A 335 15.42 18.79 2.25
CA PRO A 335 15.40 20.03 1.50
C PRO A 335 14.39 19.98 0.36
N GLN A 336 13.32 20.75 0.44
CA GLN A 336 12.24 20.81 -0.56
C GLN A 336 12.74 21.34 -1.92
N GLN A 337 13.93 21.94 -1.95
CA GLN A 337 14.55 22.52 -3.17
C GLN A 337 14.74 21.51 -4.30
N PHE A 338 14.91 20.21 -3.98
CA PHE A 338 15.05 19.16 -5.00
C PHE A 338 13.72 18.66 -5.57
N GLY A 339 12.60 19.02 -4.96
CA GLY A 339 11.26 18.63 -5.43
C GLY A 339 11.13 17.11 -5.66
N LEU A 340 11.79 16.32 -4.80
CA LEU A 340 11.78 14.87 -4.93
C LEU A 340 10.46 14.32 -4.41
N SER A 341 9.75 13.61 -5.26
CA SER A 341 8.54 12.88 -4.90
C SER A 341 8.83 11.44 -4.39
N LEU A 342 10.12 11.07 -4.30
CA LEU A 342 10.53 9.83 -3.64
C LEU A 342 10.52 10.05 -2.12
N THR A 343 9.38 9.77 -1.54
CA THR A 343 9.21 9.82 -0.09
C THR A 343 9.77 8.55 0.55
N GLY A 344 10.15 8.62 1.83
CA GLY A 344 10.55 7.43 2.56
C GLY A 344 9.45 6.35 2.57
N VAL A 345 8.19 6.76 2.52
CA VAL A 345 7.03 5.87 2.42
C VAL A 345 6.99 5.16 1.07
N SER A 346 7.27 5.86 -0.05
CA SER A 346 7.30 5.22 -1.38
C SER A 346 8.39 4.15 -1.48
N LEU A 347 9.56 4.40 -0.86
CA LEU A 347 10.62 3.40 -0.77
C LEU A 347 10.21 2.18 0.04
N LEU A 348 9.56 2.38 1.18
CA LEU A 348 9.05 1.31 2.02
C LEU A 348 8.06 0.44 1.24
N ILE A 349 7.18 1.06 0.44
CA ILE A 349 6.22 0.36 -0.43
C ILE A 349 6.96 -0.49 -1.47
N VAL A 350 7.88 0.09 -2.22
CA VAL A 350 8.61 -0.61 -3.27
C VAL A 350 9.40 -1.81 -2.70
N VAL A 351 10.16 -1.60 -1.62
CA VAL A 351 10.95 -2.67 -1.01
C VAL A 351 10.06 -3.79 -0.47
N GLY A 352 8.95 -3.43 0.20
CA GLY A 352 8.01 -4.41 0.73
C GLY A 352 7.37 -5.27 -0.36
N VAL A 353 6.92 -4.64 -1.45
CA VAL A 353 6.33 -5.34 -2.61
C VAL A 353 7.37 -6.25 -3.28
N ILE A 354 8.59 -5.78 -3.51
CA ILE A 354 9.66 -6.62 -4.08
C ILE A 354 9.93 -7.84 -3.21
N GLN A 355 9.97 -7.67 -1.89
CA GLN A 355 10.18 -8.80 -0.97
C GLN A 355 9.01 -9.79 -0.99
N GLU A 356 7.78 -9.30 -1.09
CA GLU A 356 6.60 -10.13 -1.22
C GLU A 356 6.63 -10.95 -2.51
N LEU A 357 6.98 -10.33 -3.64
CA LEU A 357 7.17 -11.00 -4.92
C LEU A 357 8.24 -12.09 -4.85
N ILE A 358 9.41 -11.78 -4.28
CA ILE A 358 10.50 -12.75 -4.10
C ILE A 358 10.03 -13.95 -3.25
N HIS A 359 9.25 -13.71 -2.20
CA HIS A 359 8.71 -14.78 -1.36
C HIS A 359 7.75 -15.68 -2.12
N GLN A 360 6.83 -15.11 -2.88
CA GLN A 360 5.87 -15.86 -3.68
C GLN A 360 6.56 -16.67 -4.77
N ILE A 361 7.51 -16.07 -5.50
CA ILE A 361 8.31 -16.77 -6.52
C ILE A 361 9.07 -17.95 -5.90
N LYS A 362 9.73 -17.76 -4.76
CA LYS A 362 10.42 -18.86 -4.05
C LYS A 362 9.45 -19.97 -3.66
N GLY A 363 8.26 -19.64 -3.20
CA GLY A 363 7.21 -20.61 -2.87
C GLY A 363 6.79 -21.45 -4.08
N LEU A 364 6.56 -20.79 -5.22
CA LEU A 364 6.20 -21.47 -6.48
C LEU A 364 7.32 -22.34 -7.01
N THR A 365 8.56 -21.88 -6.98
CA THR A 365 9.73 -22.64 -7.44
C THR A 365 10.02 -23.87 -6.56
N SER A 366 9.85 -23.74 -5.23
CA SER A 366 10.03 -24.90 -4.35
C SER A 366 8.96 -25.97 -4.58
N LYS A 367 7.72 -25.58 -4.91
CA LYS A 367 6.65 -26.51 -5.26
C LYS A 367 6.93 -27.26 -6.56
N HIS A 368 7.64 -26.64 -7.50
CA HIS A 368 8.02 -27.28 -8.77
C HIS A 368 9.12 -28.32 -8.58
N ASN A 369 10.14 -28.03 -7.79
CA ASN A 369 11.21 -28.95 -7.46
C ASN A 369 10.73 -30.23 -6.74
N TYR A 370 9.62 -30.18 -6.00
CA TYR A 370 9.02 -31.37 -5.38
C TYR A 370 8.23 -32.22 -6.37
N LYS A 371 7.78 -31.69 -7.53
CA LYS A 371 7.10 -32.47 -8.56
C LYS A 371 8.05 -33.21 -9.49
N GLU A 372 9.31 -32.79 -9.59
CA GLU A 372 10.33 -33.47 -10.40
C GLU A 372 11.03 -34.62 -9.67
N VAL A 373 10.77 -34.82 -8.38
CA VAL A 373 11.38 -35.86 -7.54
C VAL A 373 10.45 -37.05 -7.31
N PHE A 374 9.21 -36.99 -7.81
CA PHE A 374 8.23 -38.07 -7.85
C PHE A 374 7.68 -38.25 -9.27
#